data_871cb353904e80773efddf00cce63a71
#
_entry.id   871cb353904e80773efddf00cce63a71
#
_cell.length_a   1.000
_cell.length_b   1.000
_cell.length_c   1.000
_cell.angle_alpha   90.00
_cell.angle_beta   90.00
_cell.angle_gamma   90.00
#
_symmetry.space_group_name_H-M   'P 1'
#
loop_
_entity.id
_entity.type
_entity.pdbx_description
1 polymer ?
#
loop_
_entity_poly.entity_id
_entity_poly.type
_entity_poly.pdbx_seq_one_letter_code
_entity_poly.pdbx_strand_id
1 'polypeptide(L)'
;MISDYKFRFRSLRMDNYQNVDVAKLANIYFEGKVMSRNIFLRDGSKKTLGVMLEGGYEFKTSSRELMEIHSGKLNLKIAGNKDWTLINTGMDFSIPKNSSFCLEVLELVNYTCSYFDD
;
A
#
# COMPACT_ATOMS: atom_id res chain seq x y z
N MET A 1 21.70 4.74 19.29
CA MET A 1 22.13 3.69 18.35
C MET A 1 21.91 2.29 18.90
N ILE A 2 22.40 1.99 20.07
CA ILE A 2 22.25 0.66 20.66
C ILE A 2 20.81 0.39 21.06
N SER A 3 20.13 1.38 21.60
CA SER A 3 18.70 1.26 21.91
C SER A 3 17.90 1.05 20.62
N ASP A 4 18.35 1.68 19.54
CA ASP A 4 17.72 1.52 18.24
C ASP A 4 17.98 0.13 17.67
N TYR A 5 19.15 -0.44 17.99
CA TYR A 5 19.50 -1.77 17.51
C TYR A 5 18.53 -2.82 18.04
N LYS A 6 18.23 -2.76 19.33
CA LYS A 6 17.31 -3.70 19.95
C LYS A 6 15.92 -3.55 19.36
N PHE A 7 15.52 -2.33 19.12
CA PHE A 7 14.24 -2.01 18.54
C PHE A 7 14.19 -2.46 17.08
N ARG A 8 15.29 -2.23 16.35
CA ARG A 8 15.42 -2.64 14.97
C ARG A 8 15.36 -4.15 14.81
N PHE A 9 15.91 -4.89 15.74
CA PHE A 9 15.87 -6.34 15.69
C PHE A 9 14.43 -6.85 15.72
N ARG A 10 13.58 -6.23 16.53
CA ARG A 10 12.15 -6.52 16.54
C ARG A 10 11.50 -6.12 15.23
N SER A 11 11.88 -4.96 14.72
CA SER A 11 11.31 -4.41 13.50
C SER A 11 11.60 -5.25 12.28
N LEU A 12 12.73 -5.96 12.24
CA LEU A 12 13.08 -6.77 11.09
C LEU A 12 12.00 -7.79 10.75
N ARG A 13 11.32 -8.33 11.77
CA ARG A 13 10.23 -9.27 11.55
C ARG A 13 9.00 -8.55 11.00
N MET A 14 8.82 -7.29 11.35
CA MET A 14 7.70 -6.46 10.88
C MET A 14 8.02 -5.81 9.54
N ASP A 15 9.31 -5.65 9.23
CA ASP A 15 9.76 -5.01 7.99
C ASP A 15 9.78 -5.97 6.81
N ASN A 16 9.57 -7.25 7.05
CA ASN A 16 9.64 -8.26 6.01
C ASN A 16 8.46 -9.21 6.12
N TYR A 17 7.90 -9.58 4.97
CA TYR A 17 6.96 -10.68 4.94
C TYR A 17 7.75 -11.98 4.89
N GLN A 18 7.40 -12.92 5.79
CA GLN A 18 8.10 -14.19 5.91
C GLN A 18 7.37 -15.28 5.13
N ASN A 19 8.14 -16.17 4.50
CA ASN A 19 7.60 -17.35 3.84
C ASN A 19 6.48 -17.03 2.85
N VAL A 20 6.72 -16.06 1.97
CA VAL A 20 5.76 -15.68 0.95
C VAL A 20 6.30 -16.01 -0.43
N ASP A 21 5.41 -16.23 -1.36
CA ASP A 21 5.76 -16.34 -2.77
C ASP A 21 5.60 -14.98 -3.42
N VAL A 22 6.53 -14.60 -4.29
CA VAL A 22 6.51 -13.32 -4.98
C VAL A 22 6.38 -13.56 -6.48
N ALA A 23 5.41 -12.89 -7.11
CA ALA A 23 5.26 -12.97 -8.55
C ALA A 23 6.46 -12.34 -9.25
N LYS A 24 6.95 -12.98 -10.30
CA LYS A 24 8.12 -12.48 -11.03
C LYS A 24 7.83 -11.21 -11.81
N LEU A 25 6.59 -11.05 -12.28
CA LEU A 25 6.22 -9.91 -13.09
C LEU A 25 5.51 -8.87 -12.24
N ALA A 26 5.88 -7.62 -12.43
CA ALA A 26 5.25 -6.52 -11.72
C ALA A 26 3.95 -6.10 -12.41
N ASN A 27 3.03 -5.58 -11.63
CA ASN A 27 1.86 -4.85 -12.12
C ASN A 27 2.32 -3.41 -12.37
N ILE A 28 2.15 -2.93 -13.59
CA ILE A 28 2.64 -1.60 -13.98
C ILE A 28 1.44 -0.72 -14.33
N TYR A 29 1.34 0.43 -13.70
CA TYR A 29 0.27 1.39 -13.92
C TYR A 29 0.85 2.77 -14.17
N PHE A 30 0.08 3.62 -14.86
CA PHE A 30 0.43 5.03 -15.08
C PHE A 30 1.85 5.19 -15.63
N GLU A 31 2.15 4.43 -16.68
CA GLU A 31 3.42 4.50 -17.40
C GLU A 31 4.64 4.27 -16.49
N GLY A 32 4.47 3.36 -15.51
CA GLY A 32 5.56 3.00 -14.61
C GLY A 32 5.65 3.83 -13.35
N LYS A 33 4.78 4.79 -13.17
CA LYS A 33 4.81 5.62 -11.96
C LYS A 33 4.26 4.89 -10.73
N VAL A 34 3.45 3.87 -10.96
CA VAL A 34 2.95 3.00 -9.89
C VAL A 34 3.26 1.57 -10.29
N MET A 35 3.94 0.86 -9.41
CA MET A 35 4.31 -0.54 -9.64
C MET A 35 4.07 -1.34 -8.37
N SER A 36 3.63 -2.58 -8.55
CA SER A 36 3.48 -3.49 -7.42
C SER A 36 3.77 -4.91 -7.87
N ARG A 37 4.07 -5.78 -6.90
CA ARG A 37 4.20 -7.22 -7.14
C ARG A 37 3.22 -7.94 -6.23
N ASN A 38 2.56 -8.94 -6.80
CA ASN A 38 1.70 -9.81 -6.00
C ASN A 38 2.58 -10.66 -5.10
N ILE A 39 2.17 -10.76 -3.85
CA ILE A 39 2.76 -11.73 -2.91
C ILE A 39 1.62 -12.63 -2.41
N PHE A 40 1.96 -13.89 -2.17
CA PHE A 40 1.00 -14.88 -1.71
C PHE A 40 1.47 -15.42 -0.37
N LEU A 41 0.62 -15.30 0.62
CA LEU A 41 0.91 -15.72 1.98
C LEU A 41 0.57 -17.18 2.17
N ARG A 42 1.05 -17.79 3.25
CA ARG A 42 0.84 -19.22 3.51
C ARG A 42 -0.62 -19.57 3.77
N ASP A 43 -1.41 -18.59 4.20
CA ASP A 43 -2.85 -18.80 4.40
C ASP A 43 -3.65 -18.72 3.08
N GLY A 44 -2.95 -18.51 1.96
CA GLY A 44 -3.59 -18.42 0.65
C GLY A 44 -4.02 -17.02 0.26
N SER A 45 -3.89 -16.05 1.14
CA SER A 45 -4.25 -14.68 0.83
C SER A 45 -3.23 -14.04 -0.09
N LYS A 46 -3.70 -13.04 -0.85
CA LYS A 46 -2.86 -12.26 -1.74
C LYS A 46 -2.79 -10.83 -1.24
N LYS A 47 -1.60 -10.27 -1.30
CA LYS A 47 -1.38 -8.84 -1.10
C LYS A 47 -0.53 -8.33 -2.24
N THR A 48 -0.46 -7.02 -2.40
CA THR A 48 0.49 -6.41 -3.33
C THR A 48 1.44 -5.51 -2.55
N LEU A 49 2.71 -5.58 -2.92
CA LEU A 49 3.75 -4.69 -2.40
C LEU A 49 4.12 -3.72 -3.51
N GLY A 50 4.05 -2.45 -3.25
CA GLY A 50 4.24 -1.51 -4.33
C GLY A 50 4.91 -0.21 -3.95
N VAL A 51 5.15 0.55 -4.99
CA VAL A 51 5.76 1.87 -4.93
C VAL A 51 4.94 2.80 -5.80
N MET A 52 4.68 4.01 -5.29
CA MET A 52 4.06 5.07 -6.07
C MET A 52 4.96 6.28 -6.07
N LEU A 53 5.29 6.75 -7.27
CA LEU A 53 6.06 7.98 -7.44
C LEU A 53 5.14 9.18 -7.21
N GLU A 54 5.72 10.35 -6.99
CA GLU A 54 4.95 11.58 -6.85
C GLU A 54 4.05 11.79 -8.05
N GLY A 55 2.80 12.19 -7.80
CA GLY A 55 1.82 12.41 -8.84
C GLY A 55 0.40 12.16 -8.36
N GLY A 56 -0.55 12.39 -9.26
CA GLY A 56 -1.97 12.19 -9.00
C GLY A 56 -2.47 10.93 -9.69
N TYR A 57 -3.23 10.11 -8.97
CA TYR A 57 -3.71 8.82 -9.49
C TYR A 57 -5.15 8.58 -9.07
N GLU A 58 -5.90 7.93 -9.94
CA GLU A 58 -7.25 7.47 -9.61
C GLU A 58 -7.30 5.96 -9.79
N PHE A 59 -7.85 5.27 -8.80
CA PHE A 59 -8.01 3.82 -8.79
C PHE A 59 -9.45 3.44 -8.54
N LYS A 60 -9.83 2.26 -9.04
CA LYS A 60 -11.14 1.68 -8.79
C LYS A 60 -10.96 0.36 -8.06
N THR A 61 -11.94 0.03 -7.22
CA THR A 61 -11.91 -1.21 -6.46
C THR A 61 -13.01 -2.15 -6.93
N SER A 62 -12.70 -3.44 -6.96
CA SER A 62 -13.71 -4.50 -7.14
C SER A 62 -13.91 -5.28 -5.85
N SER A 63 -12.96 -5.17 -4.92
CA SER A 63 -13.06 -5.74 -3.58
C SER A 63 -12.66 -4.66 -2.58
N ARG A 64 -12.99 -4.88 -1.30
CA ARG A 64 -12.54 -3.98 -0.25
C ARG A 64 -11.02 -4.07 -0.14
N GLU A 65 -10.36 -2.95 0.02
CA GLU A 65 -8.90 -2.89 0.10
C GLU A 65 -8.44 -2.19 1.36
N LEU A 66 -7.35 -2.68 1.92
CA LEU A 66 -6.65 -2.00 3.01
C LEU A 66 -5.27 -1.60 2.50
N MET A 67 -4.99 -0.30 2.54
CA MET A 67 -3.72 0.26 2.11
C MET A 67 -2.91 0.63 3.35
N GLU A 68 -1.73 0.05 3.47
CA GLU A 68 -0.81 0.37 4.56
C GLU A 68 0.36 1.16 3.97
N ILE A 69 0.60 2.35 4.50
CA ILE A 69 1.65 3.24 3.99
C ILE A 69 2.89 3.06 4.87
N HIS A 70 3.88 2.39 4.32
CA HIS A 70 5.11 2.09 5.06
C HIS A 70 6.07 3.27 5.08
N SER A 71 6.07 4.06 4.01
CA SER A 71 6.85 5.29 3.95
C SER A 71 6.24 6.21 2.91
N GLY A 72 6.47 7.51 3.08
CA GLY A 72 5.98 8.51 2.14
C GLY A 72 4.78 9.26 2.69
N LYS A 73 4.15 10.03 1.80
CA LYS A 73 3.06 10.91 2.18
C LYS A 73 2.13 11.10 0.99
N LEU A 74 0.84 11.06 1.24
CA LEU A 74 -0.15 11.28 0.20
C LEU A 74 -1.40 11.94 0.75
N ASN A 75 -2.18 12.55 -0.13
CA ASN A 75 -3.53 12.97 0.15
C ASN A 75 -4.50 11.96 -0.47
N LEU A 76 -5.52 11.59 0.28
CA LEU A 76 -6.53 10.61 -0.12
C LEU A 76 -7.89 11.26 -0.22
N LYS A 77 -8.60 10.93 -1.30
CA LYS A 77 -10.00 11.32 -1.43
C LYS A 77 -10.79 10.14 -1.97
N ILE A 78 -11.67 9.60 -1.14
CA ILE A 78 -12.51 8.45 -1.51
C ILE A 78 -13.78 9.00 -2.17
N ALA A 79 -14.31 8.27 -3.16
CA ALA A 79 -15.53 8.67 -3.85
C ALA A 79 -16.65 8.93 -2.84
N GLY A 80 -17.36 10.04 -3.02
CA GLY A 80 -18.41 10.47 -2.12
C GLY A 80 -17.94 11.42 -1.03
N ASN A 81 -16.65 11.53 -0.78
CA ASN A 81 -16.12 12.49 0.17
C ASN A 81 -15.75 13.78 -0.54
N LYS A 82 -15.91 14.89 0.17
CA LYS A 82 -15.59 16.20 -0.38
C LYS A 82 -14.15 16.60 -0.10
N ASP A 83 -13.60 16.11 0.99
CA ASP A 83 -12.33 16.58 1.50
C ASP A 83 -11.22 15.57 1.28
N TRP A 84 -10.01 16.07 1.12
CA TRP A 84 -8.80 15.28 1.07
C TRP A 84 -8.33 15.00 2.50
N THR A 85 -7.81 13.80 2.72
CA THR A 85 -7.25 13.39 4.01
C THR A 85 -5.77 13.13 3.84
N LEU A 86 -4.95 13.74 4.68
CA LEU A 86 -3.50 13.52 4.63
C LEU A 86 -3.16 12.20 5.31
N ILE A 87 -2.41 11.38 4.59
CA ILE A 87 -1.94 10.07 5.08
C ILE A 87 -0.42 10.12 5.15
N ASN A 88 0.10 9.87 6.33
CA ASN A 88 1.55 9.87 6.60
C ASN A 88 2.07 8.45 6.78
N THR A 89 3.38 8.33 6.79
CA THR A 89 4.09 7.08 7.08
C THR A 89 3.51 6.42 8.33
N GLY A 90 3.23 5.13 8.24
CA GLY A 90 2.72 4.35 9.36
C GLY A 90 1.20 4.33 9.47
N MET A 91 0.52 5.13 8.66
CA MET A 91 -0.95 5.15 8.65
C MET A 91 -1.49 4.15 7.64
N ASP A 92 -2.74 3.76 7.83
CA ASP A 92 -3.44 2.92 6.86
C ASP A 92 -4.82 3.52 6.58
N PHE A 93 -5.45 3.02 5.53
CA PHE A 93 -6.82 3.41 5.21
C PHE A 93 -7.50 2.30 4.42
N SER A 94 -8.81 2.21 4.55
CA SER A 94 -9.63 1.20 3.89
C SER A 94 -10.51 1.83 2.83
N ILE A 95 -10.64 1.15 1.69
CA ILE A 95 -11.48 1.58 0.58
C ILE A 95 -12.58 0.54 0.39
N PRO A 96 -13.87 0.95 0.32
CA PRO A 96 -14.95 0.00 0.10
C PRO A 96 -14.84 -0.68 -1.26
N LYS A 97 -15.47 -1.83 -1.40
CA LYS A 97 -15.57 -2.48 -2.70
C LYS A 97 -16.47 -1.67 -3.64
N ASN A 98 -16.24 -1.85 -4.94
CA ASN A 98 -17.02 -1.19 -5.99
C ASN A 98 -17.03 0.34 -5.82
N SER A 99 -15.87 0.89 -5.50
CA SER A 99 -15.70 2.31 -5.25
C SER A 99 -14.52 2.83 -6.08
N SER A 100 -14.20 4.10 -5.90
CA SER A 100 -13.02 4.69 -6.48
C SER A 100 -12.38 5.63 -5.48
N PHE A 101 -11.09 5.91 -5.67
CA PHE A 101 -10.38 6.83 -4.81
C PHE A 101 -9.26 7.51 -5.59
N CYS A 102 -8.95 8.73 -5.18
CA CYS A 102 -7.89 9.53 -5.76
C CYS A 102 -6.77 9.68 -4.75
N LEU A 103 -5.56 9.60 -5.24
CA LEU A 103 -4.36 9.83 -4.44
C LEU A 103 -3.57 10.96 -5.06
N GLU A 104 -3.09 11.85 -4.21
CA GLU A 104 -2.09 12.84 -4.59
C GLU A 104 -0.83 12.48 -3.80
N VAL A 105 0.11 11.81 -4.45
CA VAL A 105 1.34 11.37 -3.79
C VAL A 105 2.31 12.53 -3.73
N LEU A 106 2.62 12.96 -2.51
CA LEU A 106 3.48 14.11 -2.24
C LEU A 106 4.94 13.72 -2.06
N GLU A 107 5.18 12.53 -1.54
CA GLU A 107 6.51 11.93 -1.38
C GLU A 107 6.39 10.47 -1.76
N LEU A 108 7.40 9.93 -2.42
CA LEU A 108 7.39 8.54 -2.88
C LEU A 108 6.86 7.63 -1.77
N VAL A 109 5.90 6.79 -2.13
CA VAL A 109 5.20 5.91 -1.20
C VAL A 109 5.61 4.46 -1.42
N ASN A 110 5.93 3.77 -0.32
CA ASN A 110 6.01 2.31 -0.28
C ASN A 110 4.78 1.81 0.47
N TYR A 111 4.08 0.83 -0.09
CA TYR A 111 2.80 0.41 0.48
C TYR A 111 2.56 -1.08 0.34
N THR A 112 1.67 -1.58 1.19
CA THR A 112 1.05 -2.90 1.02
C THR A 112 -0.44 -2.68 0.81
N CYS A 113 -1.01 -3.38 -0.16
CA CYS A 113 -2.46 -3.42 -0.35
C CYS A 113 -2.95 -4.83 -0.06
N SER A 114 -3.93 -4.94 0.84
CA SER A 114 -4.61 -6.20 1.15
C SER A 114 -5.99 -6.17 0.54
N TYR A 115 -6.47 -7.33 0.08
CA TYR A 115 -7.75 -7.46 -0.62
C TYR A 115 -8.65 -8.42 0.16
N PHE A 116 -9.93 -8.07 0.28
CA PHE A 116 -10.89 -8.84 1.08
C PHE A 116 -12.10 -9.21 0.25
N ASP A 117 -12.61 -10.41 0.47
CA ASP A 117 -13.75 -10.95 -0.29
C ASP A 117 -15.11 -10.64 0.36
N ASP A 118 -15.13 -9.95 1.49
CA ASP A 118 -16.37 -9.66 2.24
C ASP A 118 -17.26 -8.60 1.60
#